data_5a0420b0272f62b65ca47037aae2ae9d
#
_entry.id   5a0420b0272f62b65ca47037aae2ae9d
#
_cell.length_a   1.000
_cell.length_b   1.000
_cell.length_c   1.000
_cell.angle_alpha   90.00
_cell.angle_beta   90.00
_cell.angle_gamma   90.00
#
_symmetry.space_group_name_H-M   'P 1'
#
loop_
_entity.id
_entity.type
_entity.pdbx_description
1 polymer ?
#
loop_
_entity_poly.entity_id
_entity_poly.type
_entity_poly.pdbx_seq_one_letter_code
_entity_poly.pdbx_strand_id
1 'polypeptide(L)'
;RRHIFKPRNVVAHFKKMKIFIIIIFIFSSNLKVIAQNKTCLCIDGIGSTRNDKPIKNFNFKNGQSLIICGFEENYLILEFNVIDCSSEKSISEYSAVQTCTYEFKNDTLKIFELKLLPSGKNWKWQFEKISVEIFTLKNNKIIKIPPKPIFYVDIQMSDFEQNEFINDIILNKDNGMQYDWEWEEIIGKLELLSLIKNEKALEILLNLEKITNYQLDGAFKEQYNDAVSNINWILNN
;
A
#
# COMPACT_ATOMS: atom_id res chain seq x y z
N ARG A 1 68.35 25.15 -60.31
CA ARG A 1 68.20 25.27 -58.85
C ARG A 1 66.90 24.56 -58.46
N ARG A 2 67.03 23.41 -57.72
CA ARG A 2 65.88 22.64 -57.20
C ARG A 2 65.54 23.15 -55.84
N HIS A 3 64.32 23.63 -55.63
CA HIS A 3 63.78 23.96 -54.24
C HIS A 3 63.31 22.69 -53.64
N ILE A 4 63.90 22.30 -52.47
CA ILE A 4 63.48 21.20 -51.62
C ILE A 4 62.46 21.75 -50.62
N PHE A 5 61.19 21.32 -50.79
CA PHE A 5 60.15 21.62 -49.76
C PHE A 5 60.35 20.74 -48.56
N LYS A 6 60.51 21.36 -47.40
CA LYS A 6 60.58 20.66 -46.08
C LYS A 6 59.19 20.48 -45.53
N PRO A 7 58.71 19.24 -45.29
CA PRO A 7 57.40 19.01 -44.67
C PRO A 7 57.56 18.96 -43.11
N ARG A 8 57.56 20.12 -42.44
CA ARG A 8 57.76 20.13 -40.99
C ARG A 8 56.56 20.49 -40.09
N ASN A 9 55.44 20.86 -40.65
CA ASN A 9 54.33 21.42 -39.83
C ASN A 9 53.03 20.56 -39.75
N VAL A 10 52.90 19.47 -40.51
CA VAL A 10 51.66 18.68 -40.58
C VAL A 10 51.54 17.73 -39.37
N VAL A 11 52.64 17.16 -38.87
CA VAL A 11 52.62 16.15 -37.80
C VAL A 11 52.29 16.77 -36.44
N ALA A 12 52.67 18.04 -36.20
CA ALA A 12 52.37 18.72 -34.93
C ALA A 12 50.89 19.09 -34.79
N HIS A 13 50.21 19.38 -35.90
CA HIS A 13 48.76 19.67 -35.89
C HIS A 13 47.88 18.44 -35.58
N PHE A 14 48.26 17.28 -36.10
CA PHE A 14 47.53 16.02 -35.83
C PHE A 14 47.67 15.55 -34.39
N LYS A 15 48.80 15.75 -33.72
CA LYS A 15 48.96 15.42 -32.29
C LYS A 15 48.11 16.34 -31.39
N LYS A 16 48.06 17.63 -31.68
CA LYS A 16 47.22 18.58 -30.91
C LYS A 16 45.71 18.27 -31.09
N MET A 17 45.30 17.92 -32.30
CA MET A 17 43.90 17.59 -32.58
C MET A 17 43.46 16.28 -31.89
N LYS A 18 44.30 15.25 -31.82
CA LYS A 18 44.00 14.00 -31.10
C LYS A 18 43.86 14.24 -29.57
N ILE A 19 44.70 15.08 -28.97
CA ILE A 19 44.62 15.43 -27.54
C ILE A 19 43.33 16.20 -27.24
N PHE A 20 42.92 17.11 -28.14
CA PHE A 20 41.67 17.88 -27.96
C PHE A 20 40.42 17.00 -28.04
N ILE A 21 40.40 16.01 -28.95
CA ILE A 21 39.29 15.04 -29.04
C ILE A 21 39.22 14.16 -27.81
N ILE A 22 40.33 13.72 -27.22
CA ILE A 22 40.38 12.92 -26.00
C ILE A 22 39.87 13.74 -24.79
N ILE A 23 40.21 15.01 -24.71
CA ILE A 23 39.73 15.89 -23.62
C ILE A 23 38.23 16.12 -23.75
N ILE A 24 37.68 16.31 -24.94
CA ILE A 24 36.21 16.42 -25.14
C ILE A 24 35.50 15.13 -24.77
N PHE A 25 36.08 13.94 -25.06
CA PHE A 25 35.49 12.65 -24.71
C PHE A 25 35.51 12.41 -23.19
N ILE A 26 36.55 12.83 -22.50
CA ILE A 26 36.62 12.73 -21.02
C ILE A 26 35.65 13.70 -20.35
N PHE A 27 35.45 14.90 -20.89
CA PHE A 27 34.46 15.87 -20.39
C PHE A 27 33.02 15.43 -20.66
N SER A 28 32.73 14.85 -21.81
CA SER A 28 31.38 14.35 -22.14
C SER A 28 30.99 13.10 -21.35
N SER A 29 31.94 12.27 -20.92
CA SER A 29 31.66 11.11 -20.07
C SER A 29 31.38 11.49 -18.61
N ASN A 30 31.89 12.65 -18.14
CA ASN A 30 31.61 13.15 -16.79
C ASN A 30 30.32 13.98 -16.69
N LEU A 31 29.73 14.41 -17.82
CA LEU A 31 28.45 15.14 -17.83
C LEU A 31 27.22 14.27 -17.59
N LYS A 32 27.37 12.95 -17.54
CA LYS A 32 26.25 12.03 -17.25
C LYS A 32 26.01 11.77 -15.75
N VAL A 33 26.77 12.36 -14.86
CA VAL A 33 26.70 12.06 -13.40
C VAL A 33 26.10 13.19 -12.58
N ILE A 34 25.72 14.30 -13.19
CA ILE A 34 24.84 15.26 -12.51
C ILE A 34 23.41 14.98 -12.94
N ALA A 35 22.93 13.77 -12.67
CA ALA A 35 21.49 13.58 -12.44
C ALA A 35 21.20 14.44 -11.21
N GLN A 36 20.66 15.63 -11.44
CA GLN A 36 20.10 16.45 -10.38
C GLN A 36 19.23 15.52 -9.55
N ASN A 37 19.57 15.36 -8.28
CA ASN A 37 18.63 14.81 -7.29
C ASN A 37 17.48 15.81 -7.22
N LYS A 38 16.56 15.72 -8.18
CA LYS A 38 15.34 16.51 -8.16
C LYS A 38 14.61 16.06 -6.90
N THR A 39 14.57 16.96 -5.91
CA THR A 39 13.88 16.67 -4.66
C THR A 39 12.42 16.45 -5.01
N CYS A 40 11.96 15.23 -4.87
CA CYS A 40 10.56 14.89 -5.04
C CYS A 40 9.79 15.47 -3.87
N LEU A 41 8.81 16.31 -4.14
CA LEU A 41 7.98 17.00 -3.15
C LEU A 41 6.55 16.51 -3.24
N CYS A 42 5.83 16.64 -2.15
CA CYS A 42 4.40 16.40 -2.14
C CYS A 42 3.69 17.46 -3.00
N ILE A 43 2.69 17.02 -3.76
CA ILE A 43 1.90 17.91 -4.61
C ILE A 43 0.87 18.60 -3.75
N ASP A 44 0.78 19.93 -3.84
CA ASP A 44 -0.20 20.74 -3.09
C ASP A 44 -1.63 20.24 -3.32
N GLY A 45 -2.39 20.15 -2.24
CA GLY A 45 -3.82 19.79 -2.26
C GLY A 45 -4.12 18.30 -2.29
N ILE A 46 -3.11 17.45 -2.24
CA ILE A 46 -3.29 15.98 -2.18
C ILE A 46 -2.85 15.49 -0.79
N GLY A 47 -3.81 15.00 -0.01
CA GLY A 47 -3.64 14.72 1.41
C GLY A 47 -3.47 16.03 2.19
N SER A 48 -4.18 16.21 3.28
CA SER A 48 -4.18 17.45 4.07
C SER A 48 -2.85 17.74 4.78
N THR A 49 -1.75 17.59 4.07
CA THR A 49 -0.43 17.78 4.65
C THR A 49 -0.10 19.25 4.82
N ARG A 50 -0.04 19.68 6.05
CA ARG A 50 0.62 20.93 6.44
C ARG A 50 2.13 20.93 6.14
N ASN A 51 2.68 19.87 5.59
CA ASN A 51 4.09 19.70 5.32
C ASN A 51 4.32 19.29 3.87
N ASP A 52 5.00 20.12 3.09
CA ASP A 52 5.48 19.82 1.73
C ASP A 52 6.51 18.67 1.68
N LYS A 53 6.76 18.03 2.80
CA LYS A 53 7.74 16.96 2.93
C LYS A 53 7.09 15.59 2.88
N PRO A 54 7.65 14.65 2.11
CA PRO A 54 7.16 13.28 2.11
C PRO A 54 7.37 12.62 3.48
N ILE A 55 6.42 11.78 3.89
CA ILE A 55 6.55 10.88 5.03
C ILE A 55 7.72 9.93 4.78
N LYS A 56 7.80 9.37 3.55
CA LYS A 56 8.80 8.38 3.17
C LYS A 56 9.19 8.50 1.71
N ASN A 57 10.45 8.16 1.42
CA ASN A 57 10.98 8.07 0.07
C ASN A 57 11.52 6.65 -0.17
N PHE A 58 11.18 6.05 -1.31
CA PHE A 58 11.57 4.71 -1.73
C PHE A 58 12.33 4.80 -3.05
N ASN A 59 13.63 4.52 -3.00
CA ASN A 59 14.51 4.56 -4.16
C ASN A 59 14.67 3.17 -4.74
N PHE A 60 14.30 3.00 -6.01
CA PHE A 60 14.46 1.77 -6.77
C PHE A 60 15.83 1.74 -7.45
N LYS A 61 16.37 0.54 -7.67
CA LYS A 61 17.72 0.38 -8.27
C LYS A 61 17.89 0.95 -9.67
N ASN A 62 16.79 1.21 -10.38
CA ASN A 62 16.82 1.88 -11.69
C ASN A 62 16.91 3.41 -11.62
N GLY A 63 17.00 3.98 -10.40
CA GLY A 63 17.04 5.42 -10.16
C GLY A 63 15.69 6.11 -10.11
N GLN A 64 14.59 5.40 -10.32
CA GLN A 64 13.24 5.93 -10.07
C GLN A 64 12.93 5.93 -8.58
N SER A 65 12.02 6.81 -8.16
CA SER A 65 11.61 6.91 -6.76
C SER A 65 10.10 7.08 -6.64
N LEU A 66 9.54 6.51 -5.59
CA LEU A 66 8.20 6.80 -5.11
C LEU A 66 8.27 7.49 -3.75
N ILE A 67 7.34 8.39 -3.49
CA ILE A 67 7.19 8.99 -2.17
C ILE A 67 5.76 8.76 -1.64
N ILE A 68 5.64 8.70 -0.32
CA ILE A 68 4.35 8.76 0.37
C ILE A 68 4.18 10.15 0.94
N CYS A 69 3.07 10.79 0.60
CA CYS A 69 2.64 12.10 1.10
C CYS A 69 1.31 11.95 1.81
N GLY A 70 1.24 12.31 3.08
CA GLY A 70 0.04 12.15 3.87
C GLY A 70 0.32 12.31 5.36
N PHE A 71 -0.42 11.60 6.17
CA PHE A 71 -0.32 11.65 7.62
C PHE A 71 0.13 10.29 8.17
N GLU A 72 1.12 10.29 9.07
CA GLU A 72 1.63 9.10 9.77
C GLU A 72 1.47 9.26 11.27
N GLU A 73 0.86 8.27 11.91
CA GLU A 73 0.74 8.18 13.35
C GLU A 73 1.05 6.75 13.81
N ASN A 74 1.97 6.60 14.75
CA ASN A 74 2.34 5.30 15.34
C ASN A 74 2.63 4.19 14.30
N TYR A 75 3.38 4.54 13.23
CA TYR A 75 3.70 3.64 12.09
C TYR A 75 2.52 3.26 11.20
N LEU A 76 1.35 3.86 11.43
CA LEU A 76 0.19 3.75 10.55
C LEU A 76 0.15 4.98 9.66
N ILE A 77 -0.17 4.77 8.38
CA ILE A 77 -0.39 5.86 7.44
C ILE A 77 -1.87 5.99 7.15
N LEU A 78 -2.34 7.22 7.23
CA LEU A 78 -3.73 7.60 7.06
C LEU A 78 -3.80 8.70 6.00
N GLU A 79 -4.86 8.73 5.19
CA GLU A 79 -5.08 9.77 4.19
C GLU A 79 -3.80 10.18 3.46
N PHE A 80 -3.37 9.39 2.51
CA PHE A 80 -2.10 9.60 1.84
C PHE A 80 -2.15 9.29 0.34
N ASN A 81 -1.13 9.78 -0.35
CA ASN A 81 -0.91 9.51 -1.76
C ASN A 81 0.47 8.90 -1.99
N VAL A 82 0.54 8.01 -2.98
CA VAL A 82 1.79 7.53 -3.54
C VAL A 82 2.08 8.31 -4.80
N ILE A 83 3.20 9.02 -4.82
CA ILE A 83 3.61 9.89 -5.92
C ILE A 83 4.81 9.26 -6.63
N ASP A 84 4.74 9.16 -7.95
CA ASP A 84 5.87 8.83 -8.81
C ASP A 84 6.69 10.09 -9.08
N CYS A 85 7.91 10.13 -8.57
CA CYS A 85 8.80 11.28 -8.70
C CYS A 85 9.26 11.54 -10.14
N SER A 86 9.20 10.55 -11.02
CA SER A 86 9.59 10.71 -12.42
C SER A 86 8.54 11.45 -13.23
N SER A 87 7.28 11.21 -12.96
CA SER A 87 6.13 11.83 -13.62
C SER A 87 5.50 12.97 -12.82
N GLU A 88 5.88 13.14 -11.55
CA GLU A 88 5.26 14.07 -10.60
C GLU A 88 3.73 13.89 -10.51
N LYS A 89 3.26 12.64 -10.51
CA LYS A 89 1.84 12.31 -10.45
C LYS A 89 1.53 11.40 -9.28
N SER A 90 0.36 11.60 -8.68
CA SER A 90 -0.24 10.60 -7.81
C SER A 90 -0.59 9.36 -8.62
N ILE A 91 -0.13 8.20 -8.17
CA ILE A 91 -0.38 6.90 -8.79
C ILE A 91 -1.25 6.00 -7.91
N SER A 92 -1.46 6.38 -6.66
CA SER A 92 -2.42 5.77 -5.75
C SER A 92 -2.83 6.75 -4.65
N GLU A 93 -4.09 6.70 -4.25
CA GLU A 93 -4.70 7.57 -3.27
C GLU A 93 -5.46 6.75 -2.24
N TYR A 94 -5.31 7.10 -0.97
CA TYR A 94 -5.93 6.42 0.17
C TYR A 94 -6.66 7.43 1.03
N SER A 95 -7.92 7.15 1.31
CA SER A 95 -8.79 8.05 2.08
C SER A 95 -8.49 7.97 3.58
N ALA A 96 -9.00 8.96 4.33
CA ALA A 96 -8.83 9.04 5.77
C ALA A 96 -9.41 7.85 6.56
N VAL A 97 -10.35 7.11 5.96
CA VAL A 97 -10.96 5.92 6.58
C VAL A 97 -10.12 4.65 6.40
N GLN A 98 -9.10 4.69 5.54
CA GLN A 98 -8.21 3.56 5.29
C GLN A 98 -6.96 3.67 6.16
N THR A 99 -6.78 2.71 7.05
CA THR A 99 -5.56 2.58 7.84
C THR A 99 -4.59 1.67 7.10
N CYS A 100 -3.38 2.13 6.84
CA CYS A 100 -2.40 1.38 6.07
C CYS A 100 -1.05 1.29 6.78
N THR A 101 -0.23 0.33 6.34
CA THR A 101 1.20 0.24 6.64
C THR A 101 1.96 -0.14 5.37
N TYR A 102 3.28 -0.03 5.38
CA TYR A 102 4.08 -0.33 4.20
C TYR A 102 5.31 -1.17 4.51
N GLU A 103 5.78 -1.87 3.49
CA GLU A 103 7.07 -2.58 3.48
C GLU A 103 7.79 -2.29 2.16
N PHE A 104 9.09 -1.97 2.22
CA PHE A 104 9.93 -1.82 1.03
C PHE A 104 11.10 -2.78 1.08
N LYS A 105 11.15 -3.71 0.12
CA LYS A 105 12.23 -4.70 0.03
C LYS A 105 12.42 -5.16 -1.41
N ASN A 106 13.68 -5.31 -1.85
CA ASN A 106 14.02 -5.85 -3.17
C ASN A 106 13.30 -5.12 -4.33
N ASP A 107 13.38 -3.80 -4.37
CA ASP A 107 12.70 -2.96 -5.37
C ASP A 107 11.19 -3.21 -5.47
N THR A 108 10.58 -3.49 -4.35
CA THR A 108 9.14 -3.70 -4.24
C THR A 108 8.61 -2.96 -3.01
N LEU A 109 7.72 -2.01 -3.25
CA LEU A 109 6.92 -1.36 -2.21
C LEU A 109 5.59 -2.09 -2.14
N LYS A 110 5.25 -2.53 -0.94
CA LYS A 110 3.94 -3.10 -0.61
C LYS A 110 3.24 -2.16 0.34
N ILE A 111 2.01 -1.82 0.04
CA ILE A 111 1.12 -1.07 0.93
C ILE A 111 0.02 -2.03 1.36
N PHE A 112 -0.09 -2.24 2.66
CA PHE A 112 -1.08 -3.12 3.26
C PHE A 112 -2.18 -2.28 3.87
N GLU A 113 -3.40 -2.53 3.46
CA GLU A 113 -4.57 -2.03 4.15
C GLU A 113 -4.82 -2.87 5.41
N LEU A 114 -5.06 -2.19 6.50
CA LEU A 114 -5.26 -2.79 7.81
C LEU A 114 -6.72 -2.62 8.22
N LYS A 115 -7.25 -3.65 8.86
CA LYS A 115 -8.55 -3.59 9.49
C LYS A 115 -8.43 -4.01 10.96
N LEU A 116 -9.08 -3.30 11.83
CA LEU A 116 -9.17 -3.65 13.24
C LEU A 116 -10.17 -4.79 13.38
N LEU A 117 -9.71 -5.97 13.79
CA LEU A 117 -10.51 -7.19 13.94
C LEU A 117 -10.22 -7.87 15.27
N PRO A 118 -11.17 -8.60 15.87
CA PRO A 118 -10.99 -9.29 17.12
C PRO A 118 -10.25 -10.64 16.94
N SER A 119 -9.05 -10.62 16.36
CA SER A 119 -8.26 -11.79 16.01
C SER A 119 -7.29 -12.27 17.09
N GLY A 120 -7.02 -11.43 18.09
CA GLY A 120 -6.14 -11.77 19.21
C GLY A 120 -6.78 -12.71 20.23
N LYS A 121 -5.97 -13.21 21.17
CA LYS A 121 -6.43 -14.09 22.24
C LYS A 121 -7.60 -13.47 23.01
N ASN A 122 -8.62 -14.26 23.33
CA ASN A 122 -9.87 -13.81 23.95
C ASN A 122 -10.56 -12.68 23.16
N TRP A 123 -10.57 -12.78 21.84
CA TRP A 123 -11.19 -11.81 20.93
C TRP A 123 -10.62 -10.38 21.08
N LYS A 124 -9.35 -10.25 21.49
CA LYS A 124 -8.70 -8.94 21.57
C LYS A 124 -8.57 -8.32 20.18
N TRP A 125 -9.01 -7.07 20.07
CA TRP A 125 -8.91 -6.31 18.83
C TRP A 125 -7.46 -6.00 18.47
N GLN A 126 -7.09 -6.24 17.20
CA GLN A 126 -5.78 -5.92 16.65
C GLN A 126 -5.87 -5.66 15.13
N PHE A 127 -4.89 -4.95 14.61
CA PHE A 127 -4.84 -4.66 13.18
C PHE A 127 -4.39 -5.87 12.37
N GLU A 128 -5.24 -6.30 11.43
CA GLU A 128 -4.96 -7.37 10.49
C GLU A 128 -4.78 -6.81 9.07
N LYS A 129 -3.86 -7.39 8.32
CA LYS A 129 -3.65 -7.05 6.91
C LYS A 129 -4.73 -7.72 6.07
N ILE A 130 -5.61 -6.93 5.47
CA ILE A 130 -6.73 -7.45 4.66
C ILE A 130 -6.49 -7.35 3.16
N SER A 131 -5.66 -6.39 2.72
CA SER A 131 -5.30 -6.24 1.30
C SER A 131 -3.86 -5.77 1.13
N VAL A 132 -3.32 -5.95 -0.08
CA VAL A 132 -2.00 -5.44 -0.46
C VAL A 132 -2.01 -4.86 -1.86
N GLU A 133 -1.58 -3.62 -1.99
CA GLU A 133 -1.20 -2.99 -3.26
C GLU A 133 0.32 -3.05 -3.42
N ILE A 134 0.80 -3.34 -4.64
CA ILE A 134 2.22 -3.58 -4.88
C ILE A 134 2.74 -2.67 -5.99
N PHE A 135 3.86 -2.01 -5.72
CA PHE A 135 4.65 -1.27 -6.72
C PHE A 135 5.99 -1.98 -6.86
N THR A 136 6.30 -2.45 -8.05
CA THR A 136 7.52 -3.23 -8.28
C THR A 136 8.19 -2.87 -9.58
N LEU A 137 9.50 -3.13 -9.67
CA LEU A 137 10.28 -2.86 -10.86
C LEU A 137 10.13 -4.00 -11.88
N LYS A 138 9.57 -3.70 -13.05
CA LYS A 138 9.50 -4.65 -14.19
C LYS A 138 9.95 -3.95 -15.46
N ASN A 139 10.86 -4.58 -16.22
CA ASN A 139 11.41 -4.01 -17.46
C ASN A 139 11.92 -2.57 -17.27
N ASN A 140 12.63 -2.33 -16.17
CA ASN A 140 13.21 -1.04 -15.81
C ASN A 140 12.18 0.10 -15.60
N LYS A 141 10.92 -0.25 -15.29
CA LYS A 141 9.85 0.70 -14.97
C LYS A 141 9.11 0.23 -13.72
N ILE A 142 8.70 1.17 -12.90
CA ILE A 142 7.80 0.86 -11.77
C ILE A 142 6.42 0.57 -12.34
N ILE A 143 5.89 -0.60 -12.00
CA ILE A 143 4.52 -0.98 -12.31
C ILE A 143 3.71 -1.10 -11.03
N LYS A 144 2.46 -0.70 -11.09
CA LYS A 144 1.46 -0.88 -10.05
C LYS A 144 0.69 -2.17 -10.30
N ILE A 145 0.62 -3.02 -9.29
CA ILE A 145 -0.28 -4.17 -9.26
C ILE A 145 -1.44 -3.77 -8.37
N PRO A 146 -2.68 -3.81 -8.87
CA PRO A 146 -3.87 -3.42 -8.10
C PRO A 146 -3.99 -4.15 -6.76
N PRO A 147 -4.75 -3.60 -5.81
CA PRO A 147 -4.99 -4.24 -4.52
C PRO A 147 -5.50 -5.68 -4.69
N LYS A 148 -4.91 -6.57 -3.90
CA LYS A 148 -5.30 -7.98 -3.82
C LYS A 148 -5.66 -8.31 -2.38
N PRO A 149 -6.68 -9.15 -2.16
CA PRO A 149 -6.99 -9.61 -0.82
C PRO A 149 -5.85 -10.46 -0.25
N ILE A 150 -5.70 -10.39 1.07
CA ILE A 150 -4.79 -11.24 1.84
C ILE A 150 -5.67 -12.16 2.67
N PHE A 151 -5.55 -13.48 2.44
CA PHE A 151 -6.36 -14.49 3.12
C PHE A 151 -5.71 -15.05 4.39
N TYR A 152 -4.61 -14.48 4.82
CA TYR A 152 -3.93 -14.96 6.02
C TYR A 152 -4.22 -14.04 7.19
N VAL A 153 -5.01 -14.54 8.13
CA VAL A 153 -5.24 -13.93 9.44
C VAL A 153 -4.75 -14.92 10.49
N ASP A 154 -3.86 -14.48 11.35
CA ASP A 154 -3.36 -15.30 12.46
C ASP A 154 -4.35 -15.27 13.63
N ILE A 155 -5.30 -16.20 13.58
CA ILE A 155 -6.32 -16.30 14.63
C ILE A 155 -5.77 -17.04 15.83
N GLN A 156 -5.88 -16.41 17.00
CA GLN A 156 -5.42 -16.97 18.26
C GLN A 156 -6.53 -17.64 19.09
N MET A 157 -7.73 -17.78 18.52
CA MET A 157 -8.85 -18.49 19.14
C MET A 157 -8.93 -19.93 18.67
N SER A 158 -9.29 -20.81 19.62
CA SER A 158 -9.55 -22.22 19.33
C SER A 158 -10.85 -22.42 18.54
N ASP A 159 -10.97 -23.54 17.84
CA ASP A 159 -12.22 -23.94 17.19
C ASP A 159 -13.38 -24.04 18.17
N PHE A 160 -13.10 -24.37 19.44
CA PHE A 160 -14.11 -24.41 20.50
C PHE A 160 -14.70 -23.02 20.76
N GLU A 161 -13.86 -22.00 20.97
CA GLU A 161 -14.30 -20.61 21.20
C GLU A 161 -15.07 -20.05 20.01
N GLN A 162 -14.66 -20.38 18.79
CA GLN A 162 -15.35 -19.98 17.57
C GLN A 162 -16.75 -20.61 17.48
N ASN A 163 -16.85 -21.90 17.75
CA ASN A 163 -18.12 -22.62 17.71
C ASN A 163 -19.06 -22.21 18.87
N GLU A 164 -18.52 -21.93 20.07
CA GLU A 164 -19.29 -21.41 21.19
C GLU A 164 -19.95 -20.08 20.83
N PHE A 165 -19.17 -19.14 20.27
CA PHE A 165 -19.69 -17.86 19.82
C PHE A 165 -20.79 -18.00 18.75
N ILE A 166 -20.57 -18.84 17.72
CA ILE A 166 -21.57 -19.07 16.66
C ILE A 166 -22.86 -19.66 17.23
N ASN A 167 -22.75 -20.63 18.14
CA ASN A 167 -23.92 -21.26 18.75
C ASN A 167 -24.67 -20.29 19.67
N ASP A 168 -23.95 -19.39 20.36
CA ASP A 168 -24.57 -18.39 21.23
C ASP A 168 -25.44 -17.42 20.43
N ILE A 169 -24.98 -16.94 19.27
CA ILE A 169 -25.81 -16.11 18.38
C ILE A 169 -27.08 -16.84 17.95
N ILE A 170 -26.96 -18.13 17.56
CA ILE A 170 -28.11 -18.91 17.10
C ILE A 170 -29.11 -19.16 18.21
N LEU A 171 -28.64 -19.42 19.44
CA LEU A 171 -29.50 -19.69 20.59
C LEU A 171 -30.18 -18.43 21.12
N ASN A 172 -29.54 -17.29 21.05
CA ASN A 172 -30.04 -16.01 21.59
C ASN A 172 -30.79 -15.17 20.55
N LYS A 173 -30.94 -15.64 19.31
CA LYS A 173 -31.58 -14.91 18.20
C LYS A 173 -33.00 -14.37 18.55
N ASP A 174 -33.75 -15.08 19.38
CA ASP A 174 -35.15 -14.72 19.73
C ASP A 174 -35.25 -13.80 20.98
N ASN A 175 -34.15 -13.61 21.73
CA ASN A 175 -34.17 -12.85 23.00
C ASN A 175 -33.86 -11.37 22.82
N GLY A 176 -33.61 -10.92 21.57
CA GLY A 176 -33.13 -9.57 21.28
C GLY A 176 -31.83 -9.27 22.04
N MET A 177 -30.79 -8.88 21.35
CA MET A 177 -29.57 -8.46 22.06
C MET A 177 -29.83 -7.19 22.84
N GLN A 178 -29.53 -7.21 24.12
CA GLN A 178 -29.98 -6.18 25.07
C GLN A 178 -29.16 -4.87 24.98
N TYR A 179 -28.01 -4.86 24.27
CA TYR A 179 -27.08 -3.73 24.31
C TYR A 179 -26.48 -3.43 22.96
N ASP A 180 -26.54 -2.17 22.53
CA ASP A 180 -26.03 -1.71 21.23
C ASP A 180 -24.53 -1.98 21.01
N TRP A 181 -23.68 -1.91 22.06
CA TRP A 181 -22.24 -2.17 21.94
C TRP A 181 -21.88 -3.63 21.60
N GLU A 182 -22.78 -4.59 21.81
CA GLU A 182 -22.59 -5.99 21.45
C GLU A 182 -22.56 -6.18 19.93
N TRP A 183 -23.24 -5.31 19.17
CA TRP A 183 -23.30 -5.40 17.73
C TRP A 183 -21.95 -5.18 17.05
N GLU A 184 -21.15 -4.22 17.55
CA GLU A 184 -19.79 -4.00 17.03
C GLU A 184 -18.94 -5.28 17.16
N GLU A 185 -19.00 -5.91 18.33
CA GLU A 185 -18.24 -7.12 18.61
C GLU A 185 -18.74 -8.30 17.78
N ILE A 186 -20.05 -8.47 17.63
CA ILE A 186 -20.65 -9.55 16.84
C ILE A 186 -20.30 -9.41 15.36
N ILE A 187 -20.47 -8.24 14.79
CA ILE A 187 -20.14 -7.98 13.39
C ILE A 187 -18.66 -8.23 13.16
N GLY A 188 -17.78 -7.71 14.02
CA GLY A 188 -16.34 -7.92 13.90
C GLY A 188 -15.91 -9.38 13.99
N LYS A 189 -16.50 -10.16 14.94
CA LYS A 189 -16.23 -11.60 15.05
C LYS A 189 -16.74 -12.39 13.86
N LEU A 190 -17.96 -12.10 13.38
CA LEU A 190 -18.52 -12.76 12.19
C LEU A 190 -17.71 -12.43 10.96
N GLU A 191 -17.28 -11.18 10.78
CA GLU A 191 -16.41 -10.80 9.69
C GLU A 191 -15.09 -11.58 9.73
N LEU A 192 -14.41 -11.59 10.88
CA LEU A 192 -13.17 -12.33 11.07
C LEU A 192 -13.32 -13.81 10.72
N LEU A 193 -14.34 -14.48 11.27
CA LEU A 193 -14.57 -15.89 10.99
C LEU A 193 -14.92 -16.16 9.53
N SER A 194 -15.64 -15.25 8.88
CA SER A 194 -15.93 -15.33 7.44
C SER A 194 -14.66 -15.19 6.60
N LEU A 195 -13.72 -14.33 6.99
CA LEU A 195 -12.43 -14.16 6.32
C LEU A 195 -11.59 -15.45 6.33
N ILE A 196 -11.70 -16.25 7.39
CA ILE A 196 -11.03 -17.57 7.48
C ILE A 196 -11.88 -18.72 6.94
N LYS A 197 -12.93 -18.40 6.18
CA LYS A 197 -13.78 -19.36 5.49
C LYS A 197 -14.64 -20.26 6.41
N ASN A 198 -15.03 -19.75 7.58
CA ASN A 198 -16.04 -20.39 8.38
C ASN A 198 -17.41 -20.17 7.72
N GLU A 199 -17.94 -21.19 7.07
CA GLU A 199 -19.18 -21.12 6.28
C GLU A 199 -20.38 -20.71 7.11
N LYS A 200 -20.48 -21.18 8.37
CA LYS A 200 -21.55 -20.81 9.29
C LYS A 200 -21.52 -19.33 9.65
N ALA A 201 -20.34 -18.81 9.97
CA ALA A 201 -20.17 -17.39 10.28
C ALA A 201 -20.53 -16.51 9.07
N LEU A 202 -20.11 -16.92 7.87
CA LEU A 202 -20.49 -16.25 6.63
C LEU A 202 -22.00 -16.22 6.41
N GLU A 203 -22.68 -17.37 6.57
CA GLU A 203 -24.12 -17.45 6.45
C GLU A 203 -24.84 -16.54 7.45
N ILE A 204 -24.38 -16.53 8.71
CA ILE A 204 -24.94 -15.66 9.75
C ILE A 204 -24.69 -14.21 9.41
N LEU A 205 -23.46 -13.83 9.03
CA LEU A 205 -23.13 -12.46 8.65
C LEU A 205 -24.02 -11.95 7.52
N LEU A 206 -24.15 -12.71 6.44
CA LEU A 206 -24.95 -12.31 5.27
C LEU A 206 -26.46 -12.21 5.56
N ASN A 207 -26.95 -12.85 6.63
CA ASN A 207 -28.36 -12.88 7.01
C ASN A 207 -28.58 -12.34 8.44
N LEU A 208 -27.66 -11.55 8.98
CA LEU A 208 -27.64 -11.16 10.39
C LEU A 208 -28.95 -10.56 10.87
N GLU A 209 -29.48 -9.55 10.18
CA GLU A 209 -30.75 -8.89 10.54
C GLU A 209 -31.94 -9.84 10.51
N LYS A 210 -31.94 -10.79 9.56
CA LYS A 210 -33.00 -11.79 9.45
C LYS A 210 -32.93 -12.86 10.54
N ILE A 211 -31.72 -13.31 10.88
CA ILE A 211 -31.50 -14.35 11.87
C ILE A 211 -31.80 -13.82 13.27
N THR A 212 -31.39 -12.59 13.56
CA THR A 212 -31.58 -11.95 14.87
C THR A 212 -32.92 -11.24 15.01
N ASN A 213 -33.70 -11.13 13.93
CA ASN A 213 -34.94 -10.34 13.86
C ASN A 213 -34.75 -8.90 14.37
N TYR A 214 -33.56 -8.34 14.18
CA TYR A 214 -33.17 -6.99 14.60
C TYR A 214 -32.71 -6.20 13.39
N GLN A 215 -33.24 -4.99 13.23
CA GLN A 215 -32.84 -4.10 12.15
C GLN A 215 -31.72 -3.18 12.66
N LEU A 216 -30.54 -3.35 12.10
CA LEU A 216 -29.40 -2.49 12.38
C LEU A 216 -29.63 -1.07 11.86
N ASP A 217 -29.19 -0.06 12.61
CA ASP A 217 -29.24 1.34 12.21
C ASP A 217 -27.93 2.08 12.53
N GLY A 218 -27.82 3.34 12.08
CA GLY A 218 -26.69 4.21 12.36
C GLY A 218 -25.34 3.57 12.07
N ALA A 219 -24.42 3.71 13.01
CA ALA A 219 -23.03 3.24 12.89
C ALA A 219 -22.92 1.71 12.75
N PHE A 220 -23.80 0.96 13.39
CA PHE A 220 -23.79 -0.51 13.31
C PHE A 220 -24.22 -0.99 11.93
N LYS A 221 -25.16 -0.29 11.29
CA LYS A 221 -25.54 -0.58 9.89
C LYS A 221 -24.40 -0.29 8.94
N GLU A 222 -23.66 0.80 9.13
CA GLU A 222 -22.49 1.13 8.33
C GLU A 222 -21.41 0.06 8.50
N GLN A 223 -21.06 -0.30 9.73
CA GLN A 223 -20.08 -1.35 10.02
C GLN A 223 -20.48 -2.70 9.40
N TYR A 224 -21.76 -3.09 9.52
CA TYR A 224 -22.27 -4.30 8.89
C TYR A 224 -22.14 -4.27 7.36
N ASN A 225 -22.52 -3.18 6.73
CA ASN A 225 -22.40 -3.03 5.28
C ASN A 225 -20.94 -3.10 4.82
N ASP A 226 -20.03 -2.50 5.59
CA ASP A 226 -18.58 -2.57 5.32
C ASP A 226 -18.06 -3.99 5.45
N ALA A 227 -18.44 -4.71 6.51
CA ALA A 227 -18.07 -6.11 6.70
C ALA A 227 -18.54 -7.00 5.54
N VAL A 228 -19.80 -6.86 5.14
CA VAL A 228 -20.38 -7.61 4.01
C VAL A 228 -19.68 -7.25 2.68
N SER A 229 -19.39 -5.96 2.46
CA SER A 229 -18.70 -5.49 1.26
C SER A 229 -17.29 -6.04 1.17
N ASN A 230 -16.53 -6.01 2.27
CA ASN A 230 -15.18 -6.56 2.36
C ASN A 230 -15.15 -8.06 2.08
N ILE A 231 -16.03 -8.82 2.72
CA ILE A 231 -16.12 -10.27 2.49
C ILE A 231 -16.45 -10.58 1.04
N ASN A 232 -17.43 -9.89 0.45
CA ASN A 232 -17.77 -10.08 -0.94
C ASN A 232 -16.61 -9.75 -1.88
N TRP A 233 -15.87 -8.66 -1.60
CA TRP A 233 -14.69 -8.31 -2.40
C TRP A 233 -13.60 -9.38 -2.29
N ILE A 234 -13.32 -9.87 -1.08
CA ILE A 234 -12.30 -10.89 -0.81
C ILE A 234 -12.64 -12.25 -1.45
N LEU A 235 -13.91 -12.66 -1.40
CA LEU A 235 -14.34 -13.95 -1.96
C LEU A 235 -14.37 -13.96 -3.49
N ASN A 236 -14.48 -12.78 -4.14
CA ASN A 236 -14.59 -12.65 -5.60
C ASN A 236 -13.27 -12.27 -6.29
N ASN A 237 -12.16 -12.07 -5.56
CA ASN A 237 -10.84 -11.70 -6.10
C ASN A 237 -9.73 -12.62 -5.60
#